data_ef31e7fa9d8631104005aeffdc7ea55a
#
_entry.id   ef31e7fa9d8631104005aeffdc7ea55a
#
_cell.length_a   1.000
_cell.length_b   1.000
_cell.length_c   1.000
_cell.angle_alpha   90.00
_cell.angle_beta   90.00
_cell.angle_gamma   90.00
#
_symmetry.space_group_name_H-M   'P 1'
#
loop_
_entity.id
_entity.type
_entity.pdbx_description
1 polymer ?
#
loop_
_entity_poly.entity_id
_entity_poly.type
_entity_poly.pdbx_seq_one_letter_code
_entity_poly.pdbx_strand_id
1 'polypeptide(L)'
;AAGLKDAKVGVLVGGRATVEDAYGYSKFARVALSTNNIDFRARTHSREELDFLASTPTTATYKDIDKADHVVLINFEPEDESPIVFLRIYKQFKKRAIKVSSIASFTSRSTQKLKAKLIKTAAGAEVAAINSITGLSEKSVVLVGERAAETQGALSAVAKLINTSGAKLGWIPRRAGEVGALAAGAVPDLLPGNR
;
A
#
# COMPACT_ATOMS: atom_id res chain seq x y z
N ALA A 1 22.46 23.95 -9.46
CA ALA A 1 21.16 24.11 -10.14
C ALA A 1 21.33 24.57 -11.60
N ALA A 2 22.18 25.60 -11.88
CA ALA A 2 22.32 26.14 -13.23
C ALA A 2 22.70 25.09 -14.30
N GLY A 3 23.69 24.21 -14.00
CA GLY A 3 24.12 23.14 -14.91
C GLY A 3 23.14 21.99 -15.10
N LEU A 4 21.99 22.00 -14.39
CA LEU A 4 20.94 20.98 -14.52
C LEU A 4 19.78 21.44 -15.41
N LYS A 5 19.66 22.75 -15.72
CA LYS A 5 18.50 23.30 -16.43
C LYS A 5 18.34 22.78 -17.86
N ASP A 6 19.46 22.50 -18.52
CA ASP A 6 19.47 22.07 -19.93
C ASP A 6 19.70 20.56 -20.07
N ALA A 7 19.73 19.84 -18.97
CA ALA A 7 19.92 18.39 -18.95
C ALA A 7 18.60 17.64 -18.79
N LYS A 8 18.54 16.38 -19.25
CA LYS A 8 17.45 15.47 -18.92
C LYS A 8 17.61 15.04 -17.47
N VAL A 9 16.86 15.65 -16.56
CA VAL A 9 16.98 15.44 -15.13
C VAL A 9 15.78 14.67 -14.60
N GLY A 10 16.05 13.70 -13.74
CA GLY A 10 15.07 13.05 -12.86
C GLY A 10 15.39 13.35 -11.40
N VAL A 11 14.38 13.48 -10.57
CA VAL A 11 14.51 13.69 -9.11
C VAL A 11 13.92 12.50 -8.39
N LEU A 12 14.74 11.78 -7.63
CA LEU A 12 14.30 10.68 -6.79
C LEU A 12 14.36 11.11 -5.32
N VAL A 13 13.19 11.36 -4.73
CA VAL A 13 13.07 11.88 -3.36
C VAL A 13 13.39 10.82 -2.32
N GLY A 14 12.98 9.59 -2.59
CA GLY A 14 13.09 8.48 -1.65
C GLY A 14 11.98 8.47 -0.60
N GLY A 15 11.68 7.28 -0.09
CA GLY A 15 10.53 7.06 0.81
C GLY A 15 10.79 7.37 2.28
N ARG A 16 11.90 8.04 2.63
CA ARG A 16 12.24 8.43 4.03
C ARG A 16 12.29 9.94 4.24
N ALA A 17 12.01 10.72 3.21
CA ALA A 17 11.92 12.16 3.31
C ALA A 17 10.70 12.57 4.14
N THR A 18 10.77 13.71 4.80
CA THR A 18 9.60 14.35 5.41
C THR A 18 8.65 14.85 4.31
N VAL A 19 7.42 15.17 4.65
CA VAL A 19 6.47 15.74 3.68
C VAL A 19 6.94 17.11 3.18
N GLU A 20 7.59 17.89 4.05
CA GLU A 20 8.16 19.20 3.72
C GLU A 20 9.32 19.07 2.73
N ASP A 21 10.22 18.12 2.96
CA ASP A 21 11.33 17.84 2.05
C ASP A 21 10.81 17.35 0.69
N ALA A 22 9.86 16.41 0.69
CA ALA A 22 9.24 15.90 -0.52
C ALA A 22 8.54 17.02 -1.32
N TYR A 23 7.85 17.93 -0.65
CA TYR A 23 7.26 19.12 -1.26
C TYR A 23 8.32 20.06 -1.85
N GLY A 24 9.41 20.30 -1.10
CA GLY A 24 10.53 21.10 -1.55
C GLY A 24 11.16 20.53 -2.83
N TYR A 25 11.41 19.22 -2.88
CA TYR A 25 11.91 18.53 -4.07
C TYR A 25 10.90 18.56 -5.23
N SER A 26 9.62 18.39 -4.96
CA SER A 26 8.56 18.46 -5.97
C SER A 26 8.50 19.85 -6.62
N LYS A 27 8.57 20.89 -5.80
CA LYS A 27 8.60 22.28 -6.26
C LYS A 27 9.90 22.58 -7.02
N PHE A 28 11.04 22.14 -6.52
CA PHE A 28 12.34 22.32 -7.17
C PHE A 28 12.37 21.66 -8.56
N ALA A 29 11.91 20.42 -8.67
CA ALA A 29 11.85 19.71 -9.95
C ALA A 29 11.01 20.48 -10.99
N ARG A 30 9.80 20.88 -10.61
CA ARG A 30 8.86 21.49 -11.55
C ARG A 30 9.14 22.95 -11.84
N VAL A 31 9.53 23.74 -10.84
CA VAL A 31 9.71 25.19 -10.99
C VAL A 31 11.14 25.55 -11.41
N ALA A 32 12.15 24.94 -10.78
CA ALA A 32 13.55 25.29 -11.06
C ALA A 32 14.16 24.50 -12.22
N LEU A 33 13.77 23.22 -12.39
CA LEU A 33 14.32 22.35 -13.43
C LEU A 33 13.35 22.11 -14.59
N SER A 34 12.11 22.59 -14.50
CA SER A 34 11.07 22.43 -15.52
C SER A 34 10.86 20.96 -15.93
N THR A 35 10.96 20.04 -14.97
CA THR A 35 10.78 18.59 -15.20
C THR A 35 9.66 18.01 -14.34
N ASN A 36 8.90 17.08 -14.90
CA ASN A 36 7.93 16.25 -14.17
C ASN A 36 8.49 14.84 -13.88
N ASN A 37 9.76 14.61 -14.18
CA ASN A 37 10.46 13.36 -13.89
C ASN A 37 10.86 13.32 -12.40
N ILE A 38 9.88 13.16 -11.55
CA ILE A 38 10.06 13.04 -10.10
C ILE A 38 9.35 11.79 -9.59
N ASP A 39 9.98 11.05 -8.70
CA ASP A 39 9.36 9.91 -8.02
C ASP A 39 9.99 9.71 -6.63
N PHE A 40 9.28 9.05 -5.74
CA PHE A 40 9.79 8.58 -4.46
C PHE A 40 9.92 7.05 -4.41
N ARG A 41 9.29 6.33 -5.34
CA ARG A 41 9.28 4.88 -5.41
C ARG A 41 10.55 4.35 -6.05
N ALA A 42 11.26 3.48 -5.36
CA ALA A 42 12.50 2.85 -5.84
C ALA A 42 12.28 1.35 -6.10
N ARG A 43 11.11 0.98 -6.62
CA ARG A 43 10.70 -0.39 -6.90
C ARG A 43 9.84 -0.47 -8.17
N THR A 44 9.67 -1.67 -8.68
CA THR A 44 8.70 -1.96 -9.74
C THR A 44 7.28 -1.65 -9.26
N HIS A 45 6.44 -1.11 -10.13
CA HIS A 45 5.05 -0.79 -9.84
C HIS A 45 4.21 -0.85 -11.12
N SER A 46 2.91 -1.13 -10.94
CA SER A 46 1.95 -1.07 -12.05
C SER A 46 1.54 0.37 -12.35
N ARG A 47 0.98 0.59 -13.54
CA ARG A 47 0.47 1.91 -13.96
C ARG A 47 -0.68 2.39 -13.08
N GLU A 48 -1.49 1.47 -12.56
CA GLU A 48 -2.67 1.77 -11.75
C GLU A 48 -2.34 2.24 -10.32
N GLU A 49 -1.08 2.11 -9.88
CA GLU A 49 -0.74 2.39 -8.48
C GLU A 49 -1.04 3.83 -8.08
N LEU A 50 -0.66 4.80 -8.91
CA LEU A 50 -0.90 6.21 -8.59
C LEU A 50 -2.39 6.54 -8.53
N ASP A 51 -3.15 6.05 -9.50
CA ASP A 51 -4.60 6.24 -9.52
C ASP A 51 -5.26 5.60 -8.31
N PHE A 52 -4.82 4.38 -7.95
CA PHE A 52 -5.29 3.69 -6.74
C PHE A 52 -4.98 4.49 -5.47
N LEU A 53 -3.74 4.91 -5.27
CA LEU A 53 -3.33 5.65 -4.07
C LEU A 53 -3.99 7.03 -3.97
N ALA A 54 -4.25 7.68 -5.12
CA ALA A 54 -4.92 8.98 -5.16
C ALA A 54 -6.43 8.87 -4.92
N SER A 55 -7.09 7.82 -5.44
CA SER A 55 -8.55 7.68 -5.43
C SER A 55 -9.10 6.77 -4.33
N THR A 56 -8.25 5.89 -3.77
CA THR A 56 -8.67 4.89 -2.79
C THR A 56 -7.95 5.12 -1.45
N PRO A 57 -8.41 6.08 -0.64
CA PRO A 57 -7.73 6.42 0.61
C PRO A 57 -7.73 5.26 1.59
N THR A 58 -6.66 5.14 2.35
CA THR A 58 -6.62 4.24 3.52
C THR A 58 -7.67 4.67 4.53
N THR A 59 -8.61 3.77 4.83
CA THR A 59 -9.70 4.01 5.78
C THR A 59 -9.55 3.25 7.09
N ALA A 60 -8.68 2.21 7.11
CA ALA A 60 -8.43 1.40 8.29
C ALA A 60 -7.50 2.11 9.28
N THR A 61 -7.92 2.15 10.52
CA THR A 61 -7.13 2.61 11.66
C THR A 61 -6.66 1.42 12.49
N TYR A 62 -5.72 1.63 13.42
CA TYR A 62 -5.36 0.62 14.40
C TYR A 62 -6.55 0.14 15.23
N LYS A 63 -7.49 1.04 15.53
CA LYS A 63 -8.71 0.73 16.28
C LYS A 63 -9.63 -0.20 15.47
N ASP A 64 -9.64 -0.07 14.15
CA ASP A 64 -10.40 -0.97 13.29
C ASP A 64 -9.78 -2.36 13.26
N ILE A 65 -8.46 -2.47 13.18
CA ILE A 65 -7.75 -3.75 13.30
C ILE A 65 -8.08 -4.42 14.65
N ASP A 66 -8.10 -3.64 15.74
CA ASP A 66 -8.42 -4.17 17.08
C ASP A 66 -9.87 -4.69 17.20
N LYS A 67 -10.79 -4.20 16.36
CA LYS A 67 -12.21 -4.58 16.36
C LYS A 67 -12.60 -5.51 15.22
N ALA A 68 -11.71 -5.75 14.26
CA ALA A 68 -12.00 -6.55 13.08
C ALA A 68 -12.42 -7.98 13.44
N ASP A 69 -13.39 -8.51 12.71
CA ASP A 69 -13.78 -9.93 12.79
C ASP A 69 -12.99 -10.77 11.77
N HIS A 70 -12.57 -10.14 10.68
CA HIS A 70 -11.76 -10.76 9.64
C HIS A 70 -10.69 -9.78 9.14
N VAL A 71 -9.44 -10.22 9.13
CA VAL A 71 -8.31 -9.50 8.55
C VAL A 71 -7.82 -10.25 7.32
N VAL A 72 -7.73 -9.57 6.18
CA VAL A 72 -7.17 -10.11 4.93
C VAL A 72 -5.84 -9.45 4.66
N LEU A 73 -4.82 -10.26 4.43
CA LEU A 73 -3.46 -9.82 4.10
C LEU A 73 -3.23 -10.08 2.60
N ILE A 74 -2.96 -9.04 1.83
CA ILE A 74 -2.71 -9.14 0.38
C ILE A 74 -1.26 -8.74 0.11
N ASN A 75 -0.45 -9.70 -0.31
CA ASN A 75 0.98 -9.49 -0.58
C ASN A 75 1.70 -8.72 0.55
N PHE A 76 1.29 -9.01 1.79
CA PHE A 76 1.74 -8.32 2.99
C PHE A 76 2.22 -9.33 4.03
N GLU A 77 3.48 -9.20 4.46
CA GLU A 77 4.07 -9.98 5.53
C GLU A 77 4.13 -9.13 6.83
N PRO A 78 3.12 -9.25 7.69
CA PRO A 78 2.92 -8.27 8.75
C PRO A 78 4.03 -8.26 9.82
N GLU A 79 4.68 -9.40 10.09
CA GLU A 79 5.75 -9.46 11.12
C GLU A 79 7.00 -8.73 10.66
N ASP A 80 7.34 -8.81 9.37
CA ASP A 80 8.55 -8.23 8.81
C ASP A 80 8.34 -6.79 8.30
N GLU A 81 7.18 -6.53 7.67
CA GLU A 81 6.92 -5.25 7.02
C GLU A 81 6.30 -4.22 7.97
N SER A 82 5.52 -4.65 8.97
CA SER A 82 4.92 -3.75 9.96
C SER A 82 4.64 -4.47 11.29
N PRO A 83 5.68 -4.66 12.14
CA PRO A 83 5.57 -5.44 13.38
C PRO A 83 4.45 -4.96 14.32
N ILE A 84 4.17 -3.66 14.37
CA ILE A 84 3.08 -3.11 15.19
C ILE A 84 1.71 -3.58 14.71
N VAL A 85 1.50 -3.64 13.40
CA VAL A 85 0.28 -4.19 12.81
C VAL A 85 0.16 -5.67 13.13
N PHE A 86 1.26 -6.44 12.97
CA PHE A 86 1.30 -7.85 13.37
C PHE A 86 0.89 -8.05 14.83
N LEU A 87 1.49 -7.30 15.75
CA LEU A 87 1.21 -7.43 17.19
C LEU A 87 -0.27 -7.14 17.53
N ARG A 88 -0.88 -6.16 16.84
CA ARG A 88 -2.31 -5.86 16.99
C ARG A 88 -3.19 -7.01 16.51
N ILE A 89 -2.93 -7.53 15.32
CA ILE A 89 -3.66 -8.68 14.77
C ILE A 89 -3.47 -9.90 15.69
N TYR A 90 -2.24 -10.18 16.09
CA TYR A 90 -1.92 -11.32 16.96
C TYR A 90 -2.61 -11.24 18.33
N LYS A 91 -2.65 -10.05 18.94
CA LYS A 91 -3.37 -9.80 20.18
C LYS A 91 -4.87 -10.14 20.04
N GLN A 92 -5.50 -9.70 18.95
CA GLN A 92 -6.92 -9.98 18.72
C GLN A 92 -7.15 -11.45 18.36
N PHE A 93 -6.26 -12.06 17.59
CA PHE A 93 -6.29 -13.48 17.30
C PHE A 93 -6.26 -14.32 18.60
N LYS A 94 -5.35 -13.99 19.53
CA LYS A 94 -5.28 -14.66 20.83
C LYS A 94 -6.51 -14.42 21.70
N LYS A 95 -7.07 -13.21 21.69
CA LYS A 95 -8.19 -12.83 22.56
C LYS A 95 -9.55 -13.31 22.04
N ARG A 96 -9.78 -13.26 20.72
CA ARG A 96 -11.11 -13.44 20.12
C ARG A 96 -11.14 -14.45 18.98
N ALA A 97 -10.01 -15.09 18.67
CA ALA A 97 -9.88 -16.01 17.53
C ALA A 97 -10.42 -15.42 16.20
N ILE A 98 -10.08 -14.16 15.92
CA ILE A 98 -10.47 -13.50 14.69
C ILE A 98 -10.02 -14.30 13.46
N LYS A 99 -10.76 -14.19 12.36
CA LYS A 99 -10.36 -14.81 11.10
C LYS A 99 -9.20 -14.02 10.49
N VAL A 100 -8.20 -14.74 9.99
CA VAL A 100 -7.13 -14.15 9.19
C VAL A 100 -7.00 -14.94 7.90
N SER A 101 -6.95 -14.26 6.77
CA SER A 101 -6.67 -14.84 5.45
C SER A 101 -5.47 -14.15 4.84
N SER A 102 -4.66 -14.89 4.07
CA SER A 102 -3.49 -14.33 3.41
C SER A 102 -3.43 -14.80 1.97
N ILE A 103 -3.31 -13.85 1.03
CA ILE A 103 -2.96 -14.11 -0.37
C ILE A 103 -1.45 -14.05 -0.48
N ALA A 104 -0.83 -15.19 -0.72
CA ALA A 104 0.61 -15.33 -0.85
C ALA A 104 0.97 -16.64 -1.56
N SER A 105 2.20 -16.77 -2.01
CA SER A 105 2.70 -17.99 -2.67
C SER A 105 3.02 -19.12 -1.68
N PHE A 106 3.26 -18.79 -0.42
CA PHE A 106 3.58 -19.75 0.65
C PHE A 106 3.09 -19.27 2.00
N THR A 107 3.05 -20.17 2.97
CA THR A 107 2.73 -19.87 4.36
C THR A 107 3.99 -19.39 5.08
N SER A 108 4.02 -18.13 5.47
CA SER A 108 5.12 -17.52 6.21
C SER A 108 5.05 -17.82 7.72
N ARG A 109 6.09 -17.43 8.45
CA ARG A 109 6.13 -17.58 9.90
C ARG A 109 5.02 -16.79 10.59
N SER A 110 4.74 -15.58 10.15
CA SER A 110 3.68 -14.76 10.73
C SER A 110 2.29 -15.34 10.47
N THR A 111 2.04 -15.80 9.24
CA THR A 111 0.76 -16.41 8.87
C THR A 111 0.52 -17.73 9.61
N GLN A 112 1.59 -18.50 9.89
CA GLN A 112 1.51 -19.67 10.79
C GLN A 112 1.11 -19.30 12.21
N LYS A 113 1.75 -18.27 12.80
CA LYS A 113 1.41 -17.78 14.16
C LYS A 113 -0.03 -17.28 14.26
N LEU A 114 -0.56 -16.70 13.19
CA LEU A 114 -1.93 -16.21 13.09
C LEU A 114 -2.92 -17.31 12.69
N LYS A 115 -2.48 -18.53 12.41
CA LYS A 115 -3.28 -19.60 11.80
C LYS A 115 -4.09 -19.10 10.58
N ALA A 116 -3.47 -18.25 9.78
CA ALA A 116 -4.12 -17.61 8.65
C ALA A 116 -4.47 -18.66 7.58
N LYS A 117 -5.68 -18.54 7.02
CA LYS A 117 -6.07 -19.32 5.84
C LYS A 117 -5.28 -18.80 4.64
N LEU A 118 -4.34 -19.62 4.13
CA LEU A 118 -3.62 -19.29 2.91
C LEU A 118 -4.53 -19.46 1.67
N ILE A 119 -4.67 -18.39 0.90
CA ILE A 119 -5.17 -18.41 -0.47
C ILE A 119 -3.92 -18.42 -1.34
N LYS A 120 -3.44 -19.64 -1.62
CA LYS A 120 -2.18 -19.84 -2.34
C LYS A 120 -2.30 -19.34 -3.78
N THR A 121 -1.40 -18.46 -4.17
CA THR A 121 -1.34 -17.93 -5.53
C THR A 121 0.10 -17.84 -6.04
N ALA A 122 0.29 -18.00 -7.32
CA ALA A 122 1.58 -17.70 -7.95
C ALA A 122 1.76 -16.18 -8.06
N ALA A 123 3.01 -15.74 -8.09
CA ALA A 123 3.32 -14.33 -8.38
C ALA A 123 2.73 -13.93 -9.74
N GLY A 124 2.03 -12.79 -9.78
CA GLY A 124 1.32 -12.31 -10.97
C GLY A 124 -0.11 -12.85 -11.14
N ALA A 125 -0.57 -13.79 -10.31
CA ALA A 125 -1.92 -14.36 -10.36
C ALA A 125 -2.84 -13.85 -9.23
N GLU A 126 -2.45 -12.78 -8.55
CA GLU A 126 -3.13 -12.23 -7.38
C GLU A 126 -4.55 -11.75 -7.69
N VAL A 127 -4.82 -11.26 -8.90
CA VAL A 127 -6.14 -10.77 -9.32
C VAL A 127 -7.23 -11.83 -9.12
N ALA A 128 -6.97 -13.07 -9.57
CA ALA A 128 -7.92 -14.17 -9.41
C ALA A 128 -8.13 -14.53 -7.93
N ALA A 129 -7.05 -14.54 -7.14
CA ALA A 129 -7.10 -14.80 -5.71
C ALA A 129 -7.90 -13.71 -4.96
N ILE A 130 -7.69 -12.43 -5.28
CA ILE A 130 -8.43 -11.30 -4.70
C ILE A 130 -9.92 -11.41 -5.04
N ASN A 131 -10.26 -11.69 -6.29
CA ASN A 131 -11.64 -11.85 -6.74
C ASN A 131 -12.35 -13.07 -6.13
N SER A 132 -11.61 -14.05 -5.62
CA SER A 132 -12.18 -15.22 -4.93
C SER A 132 -12.56 -14.95 -3.47
N ILE A 133 -12.18 -13.80 -2.91
CA ILE A 133 -12.50 -13.45 -1.52
C ILE A 133 -13.99 -13.12 -1.40
N THR A 134 -14.63 -13.79 -0.46
CA THR A 134 -16.05 -13.59 -0.14
C THR A 134 -16.27 -13.46 1.36
N GLY A 135 -17.46 -12.99 1.76
CA GLY A 135 -17.86 -12.92 3.16
C GLY A 135 -17.19 -11.82 3.96
N LEU A 136 -16.70 -10.76 3.31
CA LEU A 136 -16.25 -9.55 3.98
C LEU A 136 -17.44 -8.63 4.30
N SER A 137 -17.25 -7.77 5.28
CA SER A 137 -18.22 -6.77 5.75
C SER A 137 -17.50 -5.51 6.23
N GLU A 138 -18.23 -4.52 6.67
CA GLU A 138 -17.71 -3.29 7.29
C GLU A 138 -16.82 -3.54 8.52
N LYS A 139 -16.94 -4.73 9.15
CA LYS A 139 -16.06 -5.16 10.25
C LYS A 139 -14.82 -5.90 9.77
N SER A 140 -14.62 -6.01 8.48
CA SER A 140 -13.41 -6.61 7.91
C SER A 140 -12.38 -5.54 7.59
N VAL A 141 -11.10 -5.91 7.72
CA VAL A 141 -9.96 -5.05 7.37
C VAL A 141 -9.13 -5.77 6.32
N VAL A 142 -8.88 -5.11 5.20
CA VAL A 142 -8.01 -5.58 4.14
C VAL A 142 -6.71 -4.78 4.19
N LEU A 143 -5.61 -5.45 4.48
CA LEU A 143 -4.27 -4.86 4.54
C LEU A 143 -3.50 -5.26 3.30
N VAL A 144 -3.05 -4.26 2.56
CA VAL A 144 -2.37 -4.42 1.27
C VAL A 144 -0.94 -3.95 1.39
N GLY A 145 0.00 -4.84 1.16
CA GLY A 145 1.42 -4.50 1.08
C GLY A 145 1.79 -3.96 -0.30
N GLU A 146 2.87 -3.19 -0.35
CA GLU A 146 3.31 -2.54 -1.61
C GLU A 146 3.64 -3.50 -2.75
N ARG A 147 3.95 -4.76 -2.44
CA ARG A 147 4.19 -5.80 -3.48
C ARG A 147 2.96 -6.09 -4.34
N ALA A 148 1.75 -5.76 -3.86
CA ALA A 148 0.55 -5.87 -4.67
C ALA A 148 0.59 -4.94 -5.90
N ALA A 149 1.33 -3.83 -5.83
CA ALA A 149 1.52 -2.91 -6.94
C ALA A 149 2.40 -3.46 -8.08
N GLU A 150 3.11 -4.57 -7.86
CA GLU A 150 3.91 -5.23 -8.90
C GLU A 150 3.05 -6.04 -9.88
N THR A 151 1.83 -6.40 -9.47
CA THR A 151 0.90 -7.17 -10.31
C THR A 151 -0.15 -6.27 -10.95
N GLN A 152 -0.15 -6.20 -12.27
CA GLN A 152 -1.14 -5.44 -13.03
C GLN A 152 -2.56 -5.93 -12.73
N GLY A 153 -3.48 -5.00 -12.38
CA GLY A 153 -4.86 -5.29 -12.06
C GLY A 153 -5.12 -5.67 -10.60
N ALA A 154 -4.07 -5.92 -9.80
CA ALA A 154 -4.25 -6.32 -8.40
C ALA A 154 -4.87 -5.20 -7.55
N LEU A 155 -4.40 -3.96 -7.72
CA LEU A 155 -4.92 -2.81 -6.98
C LEU A 155 -6.35 -2.46 -7.41
N SER A 156 -6.67 -2.57 -8.70
CA SER A 156 -8.04 -2.42 -9.21
C SER A 156 -8.98 -3.49 -8.63
N ALA A 157 -8.51 -4.74 -8.51
CA ALA A 157 -9.26 -5.81 -7.87
C ALA A 157 -9.49 -5.54 -6.37
N VAL A 158 -8.49 -4.99 -5.68
CA VAL A 158 -8.64 -4.54 -4.27
C VAL A 158 -9.68 -3.43 -4.16
N ALA A 159 -9.60 -2.39 -4.99
CA ALA A 159 -10.57 -1.29 -4.98
C ALA A 159 -11.99 -1.80 -5.18
N LYS A 160 -12.20 -2.72 -6.14
CA LYS A 160 -13.49 -3.38 -6.36
C LYS A 160 -13.94 -4.17 -5.13
N LEU A 161 -13.05 -4.96 -4.52
CA LEU A 161 -13.34 -5.73 -3.31
C LEU A 161 -13.81 -4.83 -2.16
N ILE A 162 -13.12 -3.72 -1.91
CA ILE A 162 -13.46 -2.75 -0.88
C ILE A 162 -14.83 -2.11 -1.15
N ASN A 163 -15.05 -1.62 -2.37
CA ASN A 163 -16.29 -0.96 -2.75
C ASN A 163 -17.52 -1.90 -2.66
N THR A 164 -17.35 -3.19 -2.96
CA THR A 164 -18.45 -4.16 -2.92
C THR A 164 -18.71 -4.72 -1.53
N SER A 165 -17.70 -4.82 -0.68
CA SER A 165 -17.82 -5.44 0.65
C SER A 165 -18.04 -4.44 1.79
N GLY A 166 -17.72 -3.16 1.60
CA GLY A 166 -17.66 -2.16 2.66
C GLY A 166 -16.51 -2.35 3.64
N ALA A 167 -15.59 -3.29 3.38
CA ALA A 167 -14.43 -3.53 4.23
C ALA A 167 -13.50 -2.31 4.26
N LYS A 168 -12.78 -2.14 5.36
CA LYS A 168 -11.83 -1.04 5.50
C LYS A 168 -10.48 -1.39 4.89
N LEU A 169 -9.92 -0.45 4.12
CA LEU A 169 -8.63 -0.60 3.47
C LEU A 169 -7.50 -0.04 4.33
N GLY A 170 -6.42 -0.80 4.48
CA GLY A 170 -5.12 -0.34 4.97
C GLY A 170 -4.05 -0.57 3.91
N TRP A 171 -3.55 0.49 3.29
CA TRP A 171 -2.33 0.44 2.50
C TRP A 171 -1.12 0.50 3.44
N ILE A 172 -0.21 -0.46 3.31
CA ILE A 172 0.98 -0.53 4.16
C ILE A 172 2.20 -0.18 3.31
N PRO A 173 2.66 1.06 3.38
CA PRO A 173 3.90 1.46 2.71
C PRO A 173 5.10 0.83 3.43
N ARG A 174 6.17 0.58 2.70
CA ARG A 174 7.40 0.03 3.27
C ARG A 174 8.22 1.09 4.00
N ARG A 175 8.05 2.36 3.65
CA ARG A 175 8.82 3.48 4.21
C ARG A 175 7.90 4.56 4.76
N ALA A 176 8.29 5.12 5.88
CA ALA A 176 7.47 6.08 6.64
C ALA A 176 7.10 7.35 5.87
N GLY A 177 7.94 7.80 4.93
CA GLY A 177 7.72 9.02 4.17
C GLY A 177 6.88 8.87 2.90
N GLU A 178 6.55 7.65 2.47
CA GLU A 178 5.91 7.42 1.16
C GLU A 178 4.54 8.08 1.03
N VAL A 179 3.70 7.99 2.08
CA VAL A 179 2.38 8.63 2.08
C VAL A 179 2.52 10.17 2.04
N GLY A 180 3.49 10.71 2.78
CA GLY A 180 3.79 12.15 2.75
C GLY A 180 4.33 12.60 1.40
N ALA A 181 5.19 11.81 0.77
CA ALA A 181 5.74 12.10 -0.55
C ALA A 181 4.64 12.08 -1.64
N LEU A 182 3.69 11.14 -1.56
CA LEU A 182 2.51 11.12 -2.43
C LEU A 182 1.68 12.40 -2.23
N ALA A 183 1.33 12.73 -0.99
CA ALA A 183 0.56 13.92 -0.66
C ALA A 183 1.25 15.22 -1.08
N ALA A 184 2.59 15.24 -1.09
CA ALA A 184 3.40 16.35 -1.59
C ALA A 184 3.52 16.40 -3.13
N GLY A 185 2.90 15.47 -3.85
CA GLY A 185 2.99 15.39 -5.31
C GLY A 185 4.40 15.04 -5.82
N ALA A 186 5.18 14.28 -5.05
CA ALA A 186 6.53 13.85 -5.43
C ALA A 186 6.50 12.62 -6.36
N VAL A 187 5.59 12.60 -7.32
CA VAL A 187 5.40 11.58 -8.35
C VAL A 187 5.03 12.25 -9.67
N PRO A 188 5.23 11.57 -10.81
CA PRO A 188 4.78 12.10 -12.09
C PRO A 188 3.26 12.32 -12.10
N ASP A 189 2.82 13.36 -12.80
CA ASP A 189 1.41 13.62 -13.13
C ASP A 189 0.45 13.85 -11.95
N LEU A 190 0.96 13.92 -10.72
CA LEU A 190 0.19 14.35 -9.54
C LEU A 190 0.78 15.62 -8.94
N LEU A 191 -0.10 16.54 -8.57
CA LEU A 191 0.23 17.74 -7.81
C LEU A 191 0.00 17.51 -6.30
N PRO A 192 0.51 18.40 -5.42
CA PRO A 192 0.22 18.33 -4.00
C PRO A 192 -1.29 18.26 -3.71
N GLY A 193 -1.66 17.39 -2.78
CA GLY A 193 -3.05 17.09 -2.44
C GLY A 193 -3.73 16.11 -3.40
N ASN A 194 -2.95 15.26 -4.09
CA ASN A 194 -3.45 14.23 -5.03
C ASN A 194 -4.34 14.80 -6.15
N ARG A 195 -3.93 15.93 -6.71
CA ARG A 195 -4.64 16.64 -7.78
C ARG A 195 -3.92 16.49 -9.11
#